data_bd15e9a277ebcdb78a4995594fb91d91
#
_entry.id   bd15e9a277ebcdb78a4995594fb91d91
#
_cell.length_a   1.000
_cell.length_b   1.000
_cell.length_c   1.000
_cell.angle_alpha   90.00
_cell.angle_beta   90.00
_cell.angle_gamma   90.00
#
_symmetry.space_group_name_H-M   'P 1'
#
loop_
_entity.id
_entity.type
_entity.pdbx_description
1 polymer ?
#
loop_
_entity_poly.entity_id
_entity_poly.type
_entity_poly.pdbx_seq_one_letter_code
_entity_poly.pdbx_strand_id
1 'polypeptide(L)'
;MKYKYLGQSIPQDSRRELNDKILYLVDNDLAESSGITCEDIYNAYTGDGGLHGLRYSDYSSYSEYSSAKKEIENGQFFTPDSVCKFIMDCLSLGNQDVFADLTCGMGNFFNYAPMEANAYGCELDAKAYKVAHYLYPKANLTCGDIRSYEPGIKLDYVVGNPPFNLRWWVDGAQILSQLYYCQKAAALLKPMGIMALVVPKSF
;
A
#
# COMPACT_ATOMS: atom_id res chain seq x y z
N MET A 1 -4.31 10.66 -12.11
CA MET A 1 -5.52 10.86 -11.25
C MET A 1 -6.12 9.48 -11.02
N LYS A 2 -6.05 8.99 -9.78
CA LYS A 2 -6.61 7.67 -9.40
C LYS A 2 -8.08 7.53 -9.76
N TYR A 3 -8.50 6.28 -9.88
CA TYR A 3 -9.86 5.85 -10.21
C TYR A 3 -10.29 6.13 -11.65
N LYS A 4 -9.34 6.04 -12.56
CA LYS A 4 -9.59 5.98 -14.00
C LYS A 4 -9.09 4.66 -14.57
N TYR A 5 -9.81 4.14 -15.55
CA TYR A 5 -9.41 2.99 -16.33
C TYR A 5 -9.60 3.32 -17.81
N LEU A 6 -8.55 3.15 -18.60
CA LEU A 6 -8.52 3.55 -20.02
C LEU A 6 -9.03 5.00 -20.22
N GLY A 7 -8.62 5.92 -19.35
CA GLY A 7 -9.00 7.33 -19.37
C GLY A 7 -10.40 7.67 -18.86
N GLN A 8 -11.24 6.68 -18.56
CA GLN A 8 -12.60 6.90 -18.06
C GLN A 8 -12.68 6.78 -16.53
N SER A 9 -13.50 7.62 -15.90
CA SER A 9 -13.76 7.53 -14.47
C SER A 9 -14.46 6.22 -14.11
N ILE A 10 -14.01 5.58 -13.03
CA ILE A 10 -14.54 4.31 -12.57
C ILE A 10 -15.58 4.58 -11.48
N PRO A 11 -16.86 4.19 -11.68
CA PRO A 11 -17.86 4.21 -10.62
C PRO A 11 -17.43 3.39 -9.41
N GLN A 12 -17.83 3.81 -8.21
CA GLN A 12 -17.41 3.17 -6.97
C GLN A 12 -17.86 1.71 -6.86
N ASP A 13 -19.05 1.40 -7.32
CA ASP A 13 -19.63 0.06 -7.32
C ASP A 13 -18.98 -0.90 -8.33
N SER A 14 -18.29 -0.37 -9.34
CA SER A 14 -17.59 -1.16 -10.36
C SER A 14 -16.11 -1.44 -9.99
N ARG A 15 -15.58 -0.86 -8.92
CA ARG A 15 -14.15 -0.96 -8.58
C ARG A 15 -13.73 -2.35 -8.15
N ARG A 16 -14.60 -3.05 -7.41
CA ARG A 16 -14.31 -4.43 -6.98
C ARG A 16 -14.16 -5.36 -8.18
N GLU A 17 -15.13 -5.31 -9.10
CA GLU A 17 -15.09 -6.12 -10.33
C GLU A 17 -13.85 -5.80 -11.18
N LEU A 18 -13.48 -4.52 -11.25
CA LEU A 18 -12.28 -4.10 -11.95
C LEU A 18 -10.98 -4.54 -11.25
N ASN A 19 -10.94 -4.51 -9.91
CA ASN A 19 -9.81 -5.06 -9.15
C ASN A 19 -9.62 -6.55 -9.44
N ASP A 20 -10.70 -7.33 -9.43
CA ASP A 20 -10.66 -8.77 -9.73
C ASP A 20 -10.18 -9.02 -11.17
N LYS A 21 -10.64 -8.20 -12.12
CA LYS A 21 -10.16 -8.24 -13.51
C LYS A 21 -8.67 -7.92 -13.62
N ILE A 22 -8.20 -6.86 -12.96
CA ILE A 22 -6.77 -6.48 -12.96
C ILE A 22 -5.92 -7.61 -12.38
N LEU A 23 -6.33 -8.17 -11.23
CA LEU A 23 -5.64 -9.30 -10.61
C LEU A 23 -5.56 -10.50 -11.54
N TYR A 24 -6.67 -10.85 -12.19
CA TYR A 24 -6.68 -11.93 -13.17
C TYR A 24 -5.70 -11.71 -14.32
N LEU A 25 -5.64 -10.48 -14.85
CA LEU A 25 -4.73 -10.13 -15.95
C LEU A 25 -3.26 -10.17 -15.51
N VAL A 26 -2.97 -9.69 -14.31
CA VAL A 26 -1.62 -9.72 -13.72
C VAL A 26 -1.18 -11.16 -13.42
N ASP A 27 -2.03 -11.95 -12.78
CA ASP A 27 -1.72 -13.33 -12.38
C ASP A 27 -1.49 -14.29 -13.58
N ASN A 28 -2.02 -13.96 -14.75
CA ASN A 28 -1.92 -14.78 -15.95
C ASN A 28 -1.00 -14.16 -17.03
N ASP A 29 -0.26 -13.11 -16.70
CA ASP A 29 0.61 -12.39 -17.65
C ASP A 29 -0.14 -11.87 -18.91
N LEU A 30 -1.42 -11.52 -18.73
CA LEU A 30 -2.28 -11.06 -19.81
C LEU A 30 -2.43 -9.55 -19.91
N ALA A 31 -1.83 -8.79 -18.99
CA ALA A 31 -2.01 -7.34 -18.91
C ALA A 31 -1.60 -6.64 -20.21
N GLU A 32 -0.39 -6.91 -20.71
CA GLU A 32 0.10 -6.31 -21.95
C GLU A 32 -0.74 -6.71 -23.17
N SER A 33 -1.10 -8.00 -23.29
CA SER A 33 -1.90 -8.50 -24.42
C SER A 33 -3.34 -7.98 -24.40
N SER A 34 -3.86 -7.59 -23.22
CA SER A 34 -5.18 -6.97 -23.07
C SER A 34 -5.20 -5.48 -23.41
N GLY A 35 -4.02 -4.88 -23.65
CA GLY A 35 -3.87 -3.46 -23.99
C GLY A 35 -3.96 -2.52 -22.78
N ILE A 36 -3.91 -3.04 -21.55
CA ILE A 36 -3.80 -2.19 -20.35
C ILE A 36 -2.34 -1.89 -20.02
N THR A 37 -2.09 -0.66 -19.60
CA THR A 37 -0.76 -0.20 -19.21
C THR A 37 -0.55 -0.27 -17.71
N CYS A 38 0.71 -0.22 -17.25
CA CYS A 38 1.02 -0.03 -15.83
C CYS A 38 0.35 1.23 -15.27
N GLU A 39 0.24 2.30 -16.06
CA GLU A 39 -0.46 3.53 -15.67
C GLU A 39 -1.96 3.27 -15.46
N ASP A 40 -2.61 2.49 -16.33
CA ASP A 40 -4.02 2.11 -16.14
C ASP A 40 -4.21 1.32 -14.85
N ILE A 41 -3.35 0.34 -14.58
CA ILE A 41 -3.39 -0.46 -13.35
C ILE A 41 -3.18 0.43 -12.12
N TYR A 42 -2.15 1.28 -12.13
CA TYR A 42 -1.87 2.22 -11.05
C TYR A 42 -3.04 3.17 -10.74
N ASN A 43 -3.71 3.64 -11.79
CA ASN A 43 -4.84 4.55 -11.66
C ASN A 43 -6.15 3.85 -11.28
N ALA A 44 -6.32 2.58 -11.61
CA ALA A 44 -7.56 1.83 -11.45
C ALA A 44 -7.61 0.99 -10.17
N TYR A 45 -6.51 0.28 -9.84
CA TYR A 45 -6.51 -0.64 -8.71
C TYR A 45 -6.71 0.09 -7.38
N THR A 46 -7.67 -0.37 -6.60
CA THR A 46 -8.06 0.28 -5.33
C THR A 46 -7.92 -0.64 -4.12
N GLY A 47 -7.59 -1.93 -4.34
CA GLY A 47 -7.56 -2.96 -3.31
C GLY A 47 -8.95 -3.32 -2.78
N ASP A 48 -8.97 -4.14 -1.76
CA ASP A 48 -10.22 -4.57 -1.10
C ASP A 48 -10.63 -3.61 0.05
N GLY A 49 -9.79 -2.61 0.34
CA GLY A 49 -10.02 -1.62 1.39
C GLY A 49 -10.93 -0.48 0.98
N GLY A 50 -11.49 0.20 1.98
CA GLY A 50 -12.44 1.29 1.79
C GLY A 50 -13.84 0.78 1.42
N LEU A 51 -14.70 1.69 0.96
CA LEU A 51 -16.10 1.38 0.59
C LEU A 51 -16.25 0.74 -0.79
N HIS A 52 -15.15 0.35 -1.42
CA HIS A 52 -15.16 -0.07 -2.81
C HIS A 52 -15.81 -1.44 -2.98
N GLY A 53 -16.99 -1.46 -3.61
CA GLY A 53 -17.74 -2.66 -3.92
C GLY A 53 -18.55 -3.27 -2.78
N LEU A 54 -18.54 -2.71 -1.57
CA LEU A 54 -19.45 -3.11 -0.52
C LEU A 54 -20.86 -2.55 -0.79
N ARG A 55 -21.82 -3.42 -0.96
CA ARG A 55 -23.23 -3.03 -1.09
C ARG A 55 -24.00 -3.49 0.14
N TYR A 56 -24.82 -2.62 0.70
CA TYR A 56 -25.69 -3.00 1.82
C TYR A 56 -26.57 -4.22 1.50
N SER A 57 -26.99 -4.36 0.24
CA SER A 57 -27.78 -5.50 -0.25
C SER A 57 -27.09 -6.86 -0.12
N ASP A 58 -25.77 -6.90 0.04
CA ASP A 58 -24.99 -8.14 0.13
C ASP A 58 -24.94 -8.69 1.56
N TYR A 59 -25.56 -7.97 2.52
CA TYR A 59 -25.54 -8.30 3.96
C TYR A 59 -26.97 -8.47 4.48
N SER A 60 -27.15 -9.36 5.45
CA SER A 60 -28.44 -9.64 6.06
C SER A 60 -28.92 -8.52 7.00
N SER A 61 -28.03 -7.65 7.47
CA SER A 61 -28.32 -6.52 8.34
C SER A 61 -27.38 -5.34 8.17
N TYR A 62 -27.85 -4.14 8.57
CA TYR A 62 -26.99 -2.95 8.60
C TYR A 62 -25.80 -3.11 9.57
N SER A 63 -25.97 -3.88 10.64
CA SER A 63 -24.90 -4.16 11.60
C SER A 63 -23.76 -4.94 10.96
N GLU A 64 -24.08 -6.00 10.19
CA GLU A 64 -23.08 -6.79 9.46
C GLU A 64 -22.38 -5.96 8.38
N TYR A 65 -23.14 -5.20 7.58
CA TYR A 65 -22.58 -4.26 6.61
C TYR A 65 -21.64 -3.25 7.27
N SER A 66 -22.06 -2.64 8.39
CA SER A 66 -21.25 -1.66 9.12
C SER A 66 -19.99 -2.27 9.71
N SER A 67 -20.05 -3.52 10.20
CA SER A 67 -18.89 -4.24 10.72
C SER A 67 -17.89 -4.57 9.61
N ALA A 68 -18.36 -5.14 8.51
CA ALA A 68 -17.53 -5.45 7.34
C ALA A 68 -16.90 -4.19 6.75
N LYS A 69 -17.68 -3.10 6.62
CA LYS A 69 -17.20 -1.79 6.21
C LYS A 69 -16.07 -1.30 7.13
N LYS A 70 -16.25 -1.40 8.44
CA LYS A 70 -15.26 -0.95 9.43
C LYS A 70 -13.98 -1.79 9.40
N GLU A 71 -14.08 -3.10 9.22
CA GLU A 71 -12.93 -3.97 9.06
C GLU A 71 -12.12 -3.60 7.81
N ILE A 72 -12.79 -3.38 6.68
CA ILE A 72 -12.16 -3.01 5.43
C ILE A 72 -11.57 -1.59 5.50
N GLU A 73 -12.32 -0.63 6.06
CA GLU A 73 -11.84 0.75 6.23
C GLU A 73 -10.64 0.86 7.18
N ASN A 74 -10.53 -0.01 8.19
CA ASN A 74 -9.40 -0.02 9.11
C ASN A 74 -8.14 -0.71 8.55
N GLY A 75 -8.27 -1.46 7.45
CA GLY A 75 -7.20 -2.34 6.97
C GLY A 75 -6.39 -1.82 5.77
N GLN A 76 -7.02 -1.19 4.80
CA GLN A 76 -6.34 -0.92 3.53
C GLN A 76 -6.75 0.42 2.91
N PHE A 77 -5.94 1.45 3.12
CA PHE A 77 -6.06 2.75 2.47
C PHE A 77 -4.79 3.05 1.67
N PHE A 78 -4.90 3.01 0.35
CA PHE A 78 -3.79 3.44 -0.48
C PHE A 78 -3.60 4.95 -0.41
N THR A 79 -2.39 5.36 -0.10
CA THR A 79 -2.03 6.78 0.02
C THR A 79 -2.35 7.52 -1.27
N PRO A 80 -3.04 8.67 -1.22
CA PRO A 80 -3.27 9.47 -2.41
C PRO A 80 -1.96 9.84 -3.11
N ASP A 81 -1.97 9.79 -4.44
CA ASP A 81 -0.82 10.06 -5.28
C ASP A 81 -0.14 11.42 -4.97
N SER A 82 -0.95 12.47 -4.80
CA SER A 82 -0.44 13.81 -4.44
C SER A 82 0.26 13.86 -3.07
N VAL A 83 -0.14 13.00 -2.12
CA VAL A 83 0.51 12.89 -0.79
C VAL A 83 1.84 12.16 -0.93
N CYS A 84 1.86 11.05 -1.68
CA CYS A 84 3.10 10.33 -1.95
C CYS A 84 4.13 11.25 -2.63
N LYS A 85 3.68 11.94 -3.69
CA LYS A 85 4.54 12.91 -4.40
C LYS A 85 5.08 13.97 -3.47
N PHE A 86 4.23 14.60 -2.66
CA PHE A 86 4.64 15.66 -1.74
C PHE A 86 5.70 15.16 -0.74
N ILE A 87 5.49 14.00 -0.14
CA ILE A 87 6.45 13.42 0.82
C ILE A 87 7.78 13.12 0.14
N MET A 88 7.75 12.47 -1.02
CA MET A 88 8.98 12.10 -1.74
C MET A 88 9.74 13.33 -2.25
N ASP A 89 9.04 14.36 -2.73
CA ASP A 89 9.64 15.66 -3.11
C ASP A 89 10.32 16.34 -1.89
N CYS A 90 9.69 16.32 -0.71
CA CYS A 90 10.27 16.88 0.51
C CYS A 90 11.53 16.13 0.97
N LEU A 91 11.57 14.82 0.81
CA LEU A 91 12.71 14.00 1.18
C LEU A 91 13.88 14.14 0.20
N SER A 92 13.58 14.45 -1.06
CA SER A 92 14.58 14.68 -2.13
C SER A 92 15.61 13.54 -2.25
N LEU A 93 15.13 12.29 -2.32
CA LEU A 93 16.00 11.11 -2.40
C LEU A 93 16.92 11.17 -3.63
N GLY A 94 18.18 10.79 -3.41
CA GLY A 94 19.15 10.58 -4.49
C GLY A 94 19.13 9.15 -5.04
N ASN A 95 19.82 8.93 -6.15
CA ASN A 95 19.86 7.62 -6.83
C ASN A 95 20.54 6.52 -5.99
N GLN A 96 21.31 6.86 -4.96
CA GLN A 96 21.99 5.90 -4.09
C GLN A 96 21.24 5.65 -2.78
N ASP A 97 20.21 6.45 -2.50
CA ASP A 97 19.44 6.32 -1.27
C ASP A 97 18.54 5.09 -1.32
N VAL A 98 18.50 4.39 -0.21
CA VAL A 98 17.67 3.21 -0.03
C VAL A 98 16.51 3.57 0.88
N PHE A 99 15.30 3.32 0.42
CA PHE A 99 14.11 3.59 1.22
C PHE A 99 13.17 2.37 1.28
N ALA A 100 12.31 2.37 2.28
CA ALA A 100 11.27 1.34 2.39
C ALA A 100 9.90 1.94 2.73
N ASP A 101 8.85 1.26 2.25
CA ASP A 101 7.50 1.34 2.79
C ASP A 101 7.14 -0.01 3.42
N LEU A 102 6.94 -0.03 4.74
CA LEU A 102 6.78 -1.28 5.50
C LEU A 102 5.33 -1.83 5.46
N THR A 103 4.41 -1.12 4.80
CA THR A 103 3.02 -1.53 4.52
C THR A 103 2.62 -0.96 3.16
N CYS A 104 3.34 -1.39 2.13
CA CYS A 104 3.41 -0.66 0.87
C CYS A 104 2.14 -0.68 0.01
N GLY A 105 1.17 -1.54 0.31
CA GLY A 105 0.00 -1.70 -0.53
C GLY A 105 0.39 -2.07 -1.96
N MET A 106 -0.15 -1.35 -2.93
CA MET A 106 0.23 -1.49 -4.33
C MET A 106 1.48 -0.69 -4.73
N GLY A 107 2.22 -0.12 -3.74
CA GLY A 107 3.49 0.55 -4.00
C GLY A 107 3.40 2.03 -4.40
N ASN A 108 2.42 2.78 -3.91
CA ASN A 108 2.20 4.16 -4.34
C ASN A 108 3.41 5.08 -4.16
N PHE A 109 4.23 4.87 -3.12
CA PHE A 109 5.47 5.63 -2.91
C PHE A 109 6.55 5.27 -3.93
N PHE A 110 6.57 4.03 -4.43
CA PHE A 110 7.59 3.58 -5.39
C PHE A 110 7.48 4.28 -6.74
N ASN A 111 6.31 4.81 -7.08
CA ASN A 111 6.13 5.63 -8.28
C ASN A 111 7.04 6.88 -8.33
N TYR A 112 7.57 7.28 -7.17
CA TYR A 112 8.45 8.44 -7.00
C TYR A 112 9.88 8.04 -6.60
N ALA A 113 10.21 6.76 -6.67
CA ALA A 113 11.57 6.28 -6.38
C ALA A 113 12.56 6.79 -7.44
N PRO A 114 13.69 7.40 -7.08
CA PRO A 114 14.73 7.75 -8.05
C PRO A 114 15.31 6.52 -8.73
N MET A 115 15.47 5.44 -7.98
CA MET A 115 15.90 4.12 -8.46
C MET A 115 15.00 3.04 -7.87
N GLU A 116 14.22 2.37 -8.70
CA GLU A 116 13.31 1.30 -8.26
C GLU A 116 14.04 0.17 -7.51
N ALA A 117 15.25 -0.19 -7.96
CA ALA A 117 16.07 -1.24 -7.33
C ALA A 117 16.49 -0.90 -5.88
N ASN A 118 16.39 0.35 -5.46
CA ASN A 118 16.67 0.79 -4.10
C ASN A 118 15.38 0.97 -3.26
N ALA A 119 14.23 0.62 -3.81
CA ALA A 119 12.95 0.60 -3.11
C ALA A 119 12.70 -0.77 -2.46
N TYR A 120 12.35 -0.76 -1.19
CA TYR A 120 12.02 -1.93 -0.40
C TYR A 120 10.59 -1.85 0.10
N GLY A 121 9.90 -2.97 0.22
CA GLY A 121 8.53 -2.97 0.69
C GLY A 121 8.09 -4.27 1.33
N CYS A 122 7.14 -4.15 2.24
CA CYS A 122 6.43 -5.27 2.84
C CYS A 122 4.93 -5.04 2.69
N GLU A 123 4.20 -6.05 2.23
CA GLU A 123 2.74 -6.00 2.11
C GLU A 123 2.13 -7.31 2.59
N LEU A 124 1.15 -7.19 3.49
CA LEU A 124 0.46 -8.33 4.08
C LEU A 124 -0.57 -8.94 3.11
N ASP A 125 -1.27 -8.09 2.36
CA ASP A 125 -2.27 -8.53 1.40
C ASP A 125 -1.60 -9.04 0.12
N ALA A 126 -1.72 -10.34 -0.11
CA ALA A 126 -1.14 -10.99 -1.30
C ALA A 126 -1.64 -10.41 -2.63
N LYS A 127 -2.86 -9.89 -2.69
CA LYS A 127 -3.41 -9.27 -3.91
C LYS A 127 -2.72 -7.93 -4.19
N ALA A 128 -2.63 -7.06 -3.18
CA ALA A 128 -1.93 -5.78 -3.31
C ALA A 128 -0.43 -5.99 -3.61
N TYR A 129 0.20 -6.97 -2.95
CA TYR A 129 1.58 -7.37 -3.23
C TYR A 129 1.78 -7.75 -4.71
N LYS A 130 0.90 -8.59 -5.30
CA LYS A 130 1.00 -8.99 -6.69
C LYS A 130 0.94 -7.80 -7.65
N VAL A 131 0.03 -6.87 -7.40
CA VAL A 131 -0.08 -5.63 -8.17
C VAL A 131 1.17 -4.77 -8.02
N ALA A 132 1.68 -4.60 -6.79
CA ALA A 132 2.92 -3.88 -6.54
C ALA A 132 4.11 -4.51 -7.27
N HIS A 133 4.23 -5.84 -7.20
CA HIS A 133 5.32 -6.56 -7.86
C HIS A 133 5.26 -6.47 -9.38
N TYR A 134 4.05 -6.46 -9.95
CA TYR A 134 3.86 -6.24 -11.39
C TYR A 134 4.24 -4.82 -11.81
N LEU A 135 3.83 -3.82 -11.03
CA LEU A 135 4.11 -2.40 -11.31
C LEU A 135 5.59 -2.04 -11.11
N TYR A 136 6.23 -2.65 -10.13
CA TYR A 136 7.61 -2.33 -9.71
C TYR A 136 8.47 -3.61 -9.64
N PRO A 137 8.77 -4.24 -10.79
CA PRO A 137 9.43 -5.56 -10.83
C PRO A 137 10.88 -5.55 -10.34
N LYS A 138 11.51 -4.38 -10.24
CA LYS A 138 12.88 -4.23 -9.71
C LYS A 138 12.93 -3.88 -8.23
N ALA A 139 11.79 -3.53 -7.63
CA ALA A 139 11.72 -3.24 -6.21
C ALA A 139 11.87 -4.52 -5.37
N ASN A 140 12.44 -4.38 -4.19
CA ASN A 140 12.68 -5.49 -3.26
C ASN A 140 11.44 -5.70 -2.37
N LEU A 141 10.44 -6.41 -2.88
CA LEU A 141 9.15 -6.58 -2.23
C LEU A 141 9.04 -7.93 -1.50
N THR A 142 8.43 -7.90 -0.34
CA THR A 142 8.12 -9.09 0.47
C THR A 142 6.62 -9.15 0.72
N CYS A 143 5.98 -10.28 0.39
CA CYS A 143 4.63 -10.58 0.83
C CYS A 143 4.68 -11.17 2.23
N GLY A 144 4.21 -10.42 3.24
CA GLY A 144 4.30 -10.87 4.62
C GLY A 144 3.93 -9.82 5.65
N ASP A 145 4.08 -10.22 6.91
CA ASP A 145 3.77 -9.38 8.06
C ASP A 145 4.96 -8.48 8.40
N ILE A 146 4.72 -7.19 8.59
CA ILE A 146 5.72 -6.21 9.04
C ILE A 146 6.48 -6.65 10.30
N ARG A 147 5.82 -7.44 11.18
CA ARG A 147 6.43 -7.92 12.42
C ARG A 147 7.61 -8.86 12.18
N SER A 148 7.56 -9.64 11.13
CA SER A 148 8.63 -10.57 10.71
C SER A 148 9.51 -10.02 9.59
N TYR A 149 9.19 -8.84 9.07
CA TYR A 149 9.91 -8.26 7.95
C TYR A 149 11.32 -7.81 8.33
N GLU A 150 12.31 -8.27 7.57
CA GLU A 150 13.72 -7.87 7.70
C GLU A 150 14.32 -7.69 6.29
N PRO A 151 14.61 -6.44 5.87
CA PRO A 151 15.15 -6.19 4.54
C PRO A 151 16.62 -6.62 4.37
N GLY A 152 17.30 -6.99 5.45
CA GLY A 152 18.71 -7.40 5.44
C GLY A 152 19.71 -6.26 5.27
N ILE A 153 19.24 -5.03 5.16
CA ILE A 153 20.05 -3.81 5.04
C ILE A 153 19.49 -2.70 5.93
N LYS A 154 20.31 -1.68 6.18
CA LYS A 154 19.86 -0.45 6.82
C LYS A 154 19.41 0.57 5.78
N LEU A 155 18.38 1.32 6.10
CA LEU A 155 17.66 2.22 5.22
C LEU A 155 18.07 3.68 5.47
N ASP A 156 18.13 4.48 4.41
CA ASP A 156 18.28 5.93 4.52
C ASP A 156 16.94 6.59 4.87
N TYR A 157 15.84 6.05 4.31
CA TYR A 157 14.50 6.57 4.53
C TYR A 157 13.50 5.45 4.78
N VAL A 158 12.52 5.73 5.62
CA VAL A 158 11.29 4.94 5.73
C VAL A 158 10.10 5.85 5.49
N VAL A 159 9.30 5.52 4.50
CA VAL A 159 8.05 6.22 4.20
C VAL A 159 6.88 5.28 4.43
N GLY A 160 5.67 5.80 4.58
CA GLY A 160 4.50 4.92 4.63
C GLY A 160 3.24 5.57 5.16
N ASN A 161 2.17 4.80 5.00
CA ASN A 161 0.85 5.05 5.55
C ASN A 161 0.43 3.81 6.33
N PRO A 162 0.91 3.65 7.59
CA PRO A 162 0.59 2.47 8.39
C PRO A 162 -0.92 2.35 8.64
N PRO A 163 -1.44 1.14 8.88
CA PRO A 163 -2.82 0.99 9.31
C PRO A 163 -3.04 1.71 10.64
N PHE A 164 -4.19 2.40 10.79
CA PHE A 164 -4.45 3.26 11.94
C PHE A 164 -5.29 2.57 13.00
N ASN A 165 -4.93 2.82 14.28
CA ASN A 165 -5.73 2.45 15.46
C ASN A 165 -5.99 0.94 15.62
N LEU A 166 -5.31 0.08 14.87
CA LEU A 166 -5.31 -1.35 15.14
C LEU A 166 -4.46 -1.65 16.37
N ARG A 167 -4.81 -2.68 17.12
CA ARG A 167 -4.03 -3.17 18.25
C ARG A 167 -3.41 -4.51 17.89
N TRP A 168 -2.11 -4.56 17.91
CA TRP A 168 -1.34 -5.78 17.65
C TRP A 168 -0.76 -6.34 18.93
N TRP A 169 -0.70 -7.65 19.01
CA TRP A 169 0.05 -8.34 20.06
C TRP A 169 1.51 -8.47 19.62
N VAL A 170 2.41 -7.91 20.43
CA VAL A 170 3.87 -7.94 20.21
C VAL A 170 4.52 -8.19 21.58
N ASP A 171 5.31 -9.25 21.70
CA ASP A 171 6.05 -9.60 22.91
C ASP A 171 5.19 -9.61 24.18
N GLY A 172 3.95 -10.13 24.07
CA GLY A 172 3.03 -10.25 25.19
C GLY A 172 2.30 -8.96 25.61
N ALA A 173 2.43 -7.87 24.83
CA ALA A 173 1.74 -6.62 25.07
C ALA A 173 0.94 -6.15 23.83
N GLN A 174 -0.11 -5.37 24.05
CA GLN A 174 -0.83 -4.71 22.98
C GLN A 174 -0.19 -3.36 22.66
N ILE A 175 0.11 -3.15 21.38
CA ILE A 175 0.65 -1.89 20.85
C ILE A 175 -0.23 -1.37 19.71
N LEU A 176 -0.35 -0.06 19.55
CA LEU A 176 -0.99 0.54 18.38
C LEU A 176 -0.15 0.29 17.13
N SER A 177 -0.81 -0.07 16.02
CA SER A 177 -0.15 -0.39 14.74
C SER A 177 0.80 0.70 14.26
N GLN A 178 0.37 1.95 14.29
CA GLN A 178 1.21 3.08 13.88
C GLN A 178 2.42 3.29 14.79
N LEU A 179 2.28 3.03 16.11
CA LEU A 179 3.42 3.11 17.05
C LEU A 179 4.42 1.97 16.80
N TYR A 180 3.91 0.75 16.57
CA TYR A 180 4.76 -0.37 16.19
C TYR A 180 5.51 -0.08 14.88
N TYR A 181 4.83 0.50 13.89
CA TYR A 181 5.46 0.90 12.64
C TYR A 181 6.62 1.87 12.88
N CYS A 182 6.43 2.89 13.71
CA CYS A 182 7.49 3.83 14.08
C CYS A 182 8.69 3.12 14.74
N GLN A 183 8.44 2.19 15.66
CA GLN A 183 9.51 1.43 16.31
C GLN A 183 10.28 0.54 15.33
N LYS A 184 9.56 -0.18 14.46
CA LYS A 184 10.17 -1.01 13.41
C LYS A 184 10.96 -0.16 12.42
N ALA A 185 10.42 0.96 11.97
CA ALA A 185 11.10 1.90 11.08
C ALA A 185 12.39 2.44 11.71
N ALA A 186 12.32 2.88 12.97
CA ALA A 186 13.50 3.37 13.69
C ALA A 186 14.60 2.29 13.83
N ALA A 187 14.21 1.03 14.06
CA ALA A 187 15.15 -0.08 14.13
C ALA A 187 15.82 -0.40 12.78
N LEU A 188 15.16 -0.13 11.66
CA LEU A 188 15.68 -0.39 10.30
C LEU A 188 16.50 0.76 9.74
N LEU A 189 16.31 1.98 10.23
CA LEU A 189 17.02 3.17 9.75
C LEU A 189 18.52 3.13 10.09
N LYS A 190 19.31 3.74 9.22
CA LYS A 190 20.70 4.13 9.50
C LYS A 190 20.74 5.25 10.57
N PRO A 191 21.87 5.48 11.26
CA PRO A 191 22.07 6.73 11.98
C PRO A 191 21.81 7.94 11.06
N MET A 192 21.03 8.91 11.54
CA MET A 192 20.57 10.08 10.76
C MET A 192 19.57 9.76 9.63
N GLY A 193 19.12 8.51 9.49
CA GLY A 193 18.03 8.17 8.56
C GLY A 193 16.71 8.85 8.94
N ILE A 194 15.86 9.07 7.96
CA ILE A 194 14.64 9.85 8.11
C ILE A 194 13.41 8.95 7.94
N MET A 195 12.40 9.17 8.79
CA MET A 195 11.08 8.55 8.68
C MET A 195 10.04 9.63 8.36
N ALA A 196 9.23 9.39 7.32
CA ALA A 196 8.14 10.27 6.92
C ALA A 196 6.84 9.46 6.76
N LEU A 197 5.88 9.66 7.66
CA LEU A 197 4.68 8.85 7.76
C LEU A 197 3.42 9.67 7.64
N VAL A 198 2.40 9.09 7.02
CA VAL A 198 1.02 9.55 7.12
C VAL A 198 0.42 8.95 8.38
N VAL A 199 -0.02 9.79 9.29
CA VAL A 199 -0.61 9.36 10.57
C VAL A 199 -1.89 10.14 10.89
N PRO A 200 -2.78 9.60 11.74
CA PRO A 200 -3.97 10.36 12.17
C PRO A 200 -3.58 11.61 12.94
N LYS A 201 -4.41 12.65 12.84
CA LYS A 201 -4.21 13.89 13.61
C LYS A 201 -4.16 13.67 15.13
N SER A 202 -4.76 12.58 15.60
CA SER A 202 -4.79 12.17 17.01
C SER A 202 -3.60 11.36 17.49
N PHE A 203 -2.62 11.13 16.63
CA PHE A 203 -1.39 10.36 16.93
C PHE A 203 -0.36 11.22 17.65
#